data_1b294c1b17b1b32753ed7ed43cce4984
#
_entry.id   1b294c1b17b1b32753ed7ed43cce4984
#
_cell.length_a   1.000
_cell.length_b   1.000
_cell.length_c   1.000
_cell.angle_alpha   90.00
_cell.angle_beta   90.00
_cell.angle_gamma   90.00
#
_symmetry.space_group_name_H-M   'P 1'
#
loop_
_entity.id
_entity.type
_entity.pdbx_description
1 polymer ?
#
loop_
_entity_poly.entity_id
_entity_poly.type
_entity_poly.pdbx_seq_one_letter_code
_entity_poly.pdbx_strand_id
1 'polypeptide(L)'
;LRDQGHDLEAAFFARGAEFFMQPGNPLKAPTRRRFVSSVRRCFALEPEPVPFEGGVLPAYELVDAGATRPPTSTWVVFGGFDSYIEELFPLLAAVAQRGRRVIAFEGPGQGGALEADLEADTVPGRVERLTMRADWAAPVRAVLDHFDVDEATLMGMSLGGGLVMHAAAGEPRIRRVVAFDVLDDFLEVLV
;
A
#
# COMPACT_ATOMS: atom_id res chain seq x y z
N LEU A 1 -15.64 18.05 11.57
CA LEU A 1 -14.81 16.99 12.18
C LEU A 1 -13.38 17.47 12.42
N ARG A 2 -12.69 18.02 11.38
CA ARG A 2 -11.29 18.51 11.51
C ARG A 2 -11.13 19.52 12.64
N ASP A 3 -12.00 20.50 12.72
CA ASP A 3 -11.97 21.56 13.74
C ASP A 3 -12.22 21.03 15.17
N GLN A 4 -12.54 19.74 15.31
CA GLN A 4 -12.82 19.05 16.58
C GLN A 4 -11.77 17.99 16.90
N GLY A 5 -10.65 17.91 16.18
CA GLY A 5 -9.61 16.92 16.38
C GLY A 5 -9.92 15.52 15.83
N HIS A 6 -10.90 15.41 14.91
CA HIS A 6 -11.27 14.16 14.26
C HIS A 6 -10.71 14.04 12.83
N ASP A 7 -9.42 14.28 12.69
CA ASP A 7 -8.79 14.33 11.36
C ASP A 7 -8.80 12.99 10.63
N LEU A 8 -8.61 11.89 11.34
CA LEU A 8 -8.62 10.56 10.75
C LEU A 8 -10.02 10.16 10.27
N GLU A 9 -11.05 10.37 11.08
CA GLU A 9 -12.43 10.12 10.69
C GLU A 9 -12.83 10.98 9.49
N ALA A 10 -12.43 12.26 9.48
CA ALA A 10 -12.68 13.15 8.35
C ALA A 10 -11.99 12.69 7.06
N ALA A 11 -10.79 12.09 7.17
CA ALA A 11 -10.10 11.49 6.04
C ALA A 11 -10.89 10.29 5.48
N PHE A 12 -11.35 9.38 6.33
CA PHE A 12 -12.14 8.22 5.89
C PHE A 12 -13.51 8.60 5.31
N PHE A 13 -14.15 9.65 5.80
CA PHE A 13 -15.35 10.21 5.14
C PHE A 13 -15.02 10.75 3.73
N ALA A 14 -13.86 11.40 3.56
CA ALA A 14 -13.43 11.84 2.23
C ALA A 14 -13.18 10.64 1.30
N ARG A 15 -12.57 9.55 1.82
CA ARG A 15 -12.37 8.32 1.06
C ARG A 15 -13.70 7.68 0.64
N GLY A 16 -14.66 7.57 1.56
CA GLY A 16 -15.97 7.05 1.24
C GLY A 16 -16.68 7.86 0.16
N ALA A 17 -16.59 9.20 0.21
CA ALA A 17 -17.13 10.06 -0.82
C ALA A 17 -16.42 9.85 -2.18
N GLU A 18 -15.10 9.77 -2.18
CA GLU A 18 -14.29 9.57 -3.39
C GLU A 18 -14.59 8.24 -4.07
N PHE A 19 -14.72 7.16 -3.29
CA PHE A 19 -14.95 5.81 -3.78
C PHE A 19 -16.17 5.73 -4.71
N PHE A 20 -17.26 6.37 -4.36
CA PHE A 20 -18.50 6.39 -5.14
C PHE A 20 -18.53 7.44 -6.26
N MET A 21 -17.51 8.29 -6.40
CA MET A 21 -17.44 9.23 -7.51
C MET A 21 -17.11 8.52 -8.82
N GLN A 22 -17.83 8.91 -9.88
CA GLN A 22 -17.53 8.41 -11.23
C GLN A 22 -16.11 8.83 -11.66
N PRO A 23 -15.42 8.04 -12.51
CA PRO A 23 -14.05 8.32 -12.94
C PRO A 23 -13.85 9.72 -13.54
N GLY A 24 -14.86 10.25 -14.26
CA GLY A 24 -14.82 11.59 -14.86
C GLY A 24 -15.20 12.73 -13.92
N ASN A 25 -15.49 12.48 -12.65
CA ASN A 25 -15.84 13.55 -11.72
C ASN A 25 -14.61 14.40 -11.37
N PRO A 26 -14.65 15.74 -11.62
CA PRO A 26 -13.50 16.62 -11.39
C PRO A 26 -13.08 16.71 -9.91
N LEU A 27 -13.94 16.32 -8.99
CA LEU A 27 -13.63 16.29 -7.55
C LEU A 27 -12.97 14.97 -7.10
N LYS A 28 -12.95 13.92 -7.94
CA LYS A 28 -12.45 12.61 -7.55
C LYS A 28 -10.97 12.68 -7.15
N ALA A 29 -10.11 13.14 -8.04
CA ALA A 29 -8.68 13.25 -7.77
C ALA A 29 -8.33 14.21 -6.60
N PRO A 30 -8.89 15.43 -6.49
CA PRO A 30 -8.66 16.27 -5.32
C PRO A 30 -9.13 15.64 -4.00
N THR A 31 -10.25 14.93 -4.00
CA THR A 31 -10.76 14.28 -2.79
C THR A 31 -9.86 13.13 -2.37
N ARG A 32 -9.37 12.35 -3.33
CA ARG A 32 -8.39 11.28 -3.12
C ARG A 32 -7.08 11.82 -2.52
N ARG A 33 -6.46 12.86 -3.14
CA ARG A 33 -5.26 13.51 -2.59
C ARG A 33 -5.48 14.00 -1.16
N ARG A 34 -6.65 14.56 -0.89
CA ARG A 34 -7.01 15.00 0.47
C ARG A 34 -7.06 13.84 1.46
N PHE A 35 -7.63 12.69 1.08
CA PHE A 35 -7.65 11.48 1.90
C PHE A 35 -6.23 11.04 2.22
N VAL A 36 -5.44 10.73 1.20
CA VAL A 36 -4.06 10.24 1.30
C VAL A 36 -3.21 11.17 2.17
N SER A 37 -3.16 12.47 1.86
CA SER A 37 -2.38 13.45 2.63
C SER A 37 -2.84 13.60 4.07
N SER A 38 -4.13 13.43 4.36
CA SER A 38 -4.65 13.52 5.72
C SER A 38 -4.23 12.31 6.56
N VAL A 39 -4.34 11.10 5.99
CA VAL A 39 -3.91 9.87 6.69
C VAL A 39 -2.40 9.90 6.94
N ARG A 40 -1.59 10.24 5.93
CA ARG A 40 -0.13 10.38 6.09
C ARG A 40 0.22 11.31 7.26
N ARG A 41 -0.43 12.47 7.36
CA ARG A 41 -0.22 13.39 8.51
C ARG A 41 -0.64 12.79 9.85
N CYS A 42 -1.77 12.08 9.91
CA CYS A 42 -2.23 11.47 11.16
C CYS A 42 -1.25 10.43 11.70
N PHE A 43 -0.56 9.72 10.80
CA PHE A 43 0.42 8.69 11.18
C PHE A 43 1.87 9.18 11.14
N ALA A 44 2.10 10.44 10.74
CA ALA A 44 3.44 11.02 10.52
C ALA A 44 4.30 10.14 9.58
N LEU A 45 3.69 9.62 8.51
CA LEU A 45 4.32 8.76 7.52
C LEU A 45 4.38 9.47 6.16
N GLU A 46 5.54 9.40 5.53
CA GLU A 46 5.74 9.83 4.15
C GLU A 46 6.14 8.63 3.30
N PRO A 47 5.76 8.59 2.02
CA PRO A 47 6.11 7.49 1.14
C PRO A 47 7.60 7.51 0.83
N GLU A 48 8.22 6.34 0.91
CA GLU A 48 9.54 6.09 0.36
C GLU A 48 9.39 5.55 -1.07
N PRO A 49 9.93 6.24 -2.09
CA PRO A 49 9.78 5.84 -3.47
C PRO A 49 10.72 4.68 -3.80
N VAL A 50 10.20 3.47 -3.99
CA VAL A 50 10.98 2.33 -4.45
C VAL A 50 11.02 2.35 -5.97
N PRO A 51 12.21 2.53 -6.61
CA PRO A 51 12.31 2.55 -8.07
C PRO A 51 11.91 1.21 -8.68
N PHE A 52 11.05 1.26 -9.70
CA PHE A 52 10.61 0.06 -10.41
C PHE A 52 10.22 0.37 -11.86
N GLU A 53 10.91 -0.19 -12.83
CA GLU A 53 10.58 -0.14 -14.29
C GLU A 53 10.20 1.26 -14.83
N GLY A 54 10.95 2.29 -14.48
CA GLY A 54 10.70 3.68 -14.92
C GLY A 54 9.64 4.42 -14.11
N GLY A 55 8.96 3.74 -13.19
CA GLY A 55 8.05 4.29 -12.20
C GLY A 55 8.55 4.11 -10.78
N VAL A 56 7.65 4.28 -9.83
CA VAL A 56 7.91 4.06 -8.41
C VAL A 56 6.78 3.25 -7.77
N LEU A 57 7.16 2.45 -6.78
CA LEU A 57 6.23 1.82 -5.86
C LEU A 57 6.23 2.65 -4.57
N PRO A 58 5.16 3.38 -4.25
CA PRO A 58 5.06 4.09 -2.98
C PRO A 58 5.09 3.08 -1.84
N ALA A 59 6.04 3.21 -0.93
CA ALA A 59 6.19 2.30 0.20
C ALA A 59 6.30 3.06 1.51
N TYR A 60 5.93 2.42 2.61
CA TYR A 60 5.95 2.98 3.96
C TYR A 60 6.54 1.96 4.92
N GLU A 61 7.43 2.40 5.77
CA GLU A 61 7.93 1.57 6.87
C GLU A 61 7.27 1.98 8.18
N LEU A 62 6.64 1.02 8.87
CA LEU A 62 6.05 1.21 10.17
C LEU A 62 6.77 0.32 11.19
N VAL A 63 7.27 0.97 12.23
CA VAL A 63 7.86 0.32 13.40
C VAL A 63 7.29 0.96 14.66
N ASP A 64 7.27 0.21 15.76
CA ASP A 64 6.89 0.79 17.06
C ASP A 64 8.00 1.70 17.57
N ALA A 65 7.78 3.01 17.51
CA ALA A 65 8.75 4.01 18.00
C ALA A 65 9.02 3.92 19.52
N GLY A 66 8.13 3.30 20.28
CA GLY A 66 8.27 3.05 21.72
C GLY A 66 8.93 1.69 22.06
N ALA A 67 9.26 0.89 21.06
CA ALA A 67 9.80 -0.44 21.29
C ALA A 67 11.20 -0.39 21.93
N THR A 68 11.37 -1.19 22.97
CA THR A 68 12.68 -1.37 23.64
C THR A 68 13.49 -2.55 23.08
N ARG A 69 12.91 -3.27 22.10
CA ARG A 69 13.52 -4.44 21.45
C ARG A 69 13.36 -4.33 19.94
N PRO A 70 14.29 -4.88 19.16
CA PRO A 70 14.15 -4.92 17.70
C PRO A 70 12.91 -5.72 17.29
N PRO A 71 12.34 -5.45 16.10
CA PRO A 71 11.24 -6.23 15.55
C PRO A 71 11.57 -7.72 15.46
N THR A 72 10.59 -8.56 15.74
CA THR A 72 10.77 -10.02 15.74
C THR A 72 10.55 -10.65 14.35
N SER A 73 9.94 -9.93 13.43
CA SER A 73 9.75 -10.34 12.02
C SER A 73 9.38 -9.16 11.17
N THR A 74 9.63 -9.29 9.86
CA THR A 74 9.21 -8.32 8.84
C THR A 74 7.93 -8.80 8.15
N TRP A 75 6.97 -7.90 8.01
CA TRP A 75 5.76 -8.09 7.25
C TRP A 75 5.76 -7.14 6.06
N VAL A 76 5.56 -7.66 4.86
CA VAL A 76 5.39 -6.88 3.64
C VAL A 76 3.92 -6.96 3.25
N VAL A 77 3.27 -5.82 3.05
CA VAL A 77 1.81 -5.74 2.91
C VAL A 77 1.42 -4.90 1.71
N PHE A 78 0.44 -5.35 0.94
CA PHE A 78 -0.20 -4.57 -0.11
C PHE A 78 -1.71 -4.81 -0.17
N GLY A 79 -2.43 -3.84 -0.74
CA GLY A 79 -3.88 -3.81 -0.80
C GLY A 79 -4.49 -4.58 -1.97
N GLY A 80 -5.76 -4.30 -2.23
CA GLY A 80 -6.55 -4.85 -3.32
C GLY A 80 -6.52 -4.01 -4.59
N PHE A 81 -7.61 -4.11 -5.38
CA PHE A 81 -7.70 -3.47 -6.70
C PHE A 81 -7.93 -1.95 -6.62
N ASP A 82 -8.82 -1.52 -5.75
CA ASP A 82 -9.33 -0.14 -5.66
C ASP A 82 -9.11 0.51 -4.29
N SER A 83 -8.25 -0.09 -3.48
CA SER A 83 -7.82 0.45 -2.19
C SER A 83 -6.54 1.28 -2.32
N TYR A 84 -6.36 2.22 -1.40
CA TYR A 84 -5.09 2.87 -1.12
C TYR A 84 -4.46 2.23 0.11
N ILE A 85 -3.15 2.06 0.09
CA ILE A 85 -2.44 1.43 1.23
C ILE A 85 -2.63 2.21 2.54
N GLU A 86 -2.86 3.51 2.46
CA GLU A 86 -3.16 4.37 3.60
C GLU A 86 -4.45 3.98 4.33
N GLU A 87 -5.39 3.31 3.66
CA GLU A 87 -6.60 2.78 4.31
C GLU A 87 -6.27 1.74 5.39
N LEU A 88 -5.14 1.05 5.23
CA LEU A 88 -4.70 0.01 6.13
C LEU A 88 -3.85 0.52 7.30
N PHE A 89 -3.41 1.78 7.32
CA PHE A 89 -2.50 2.31 8.34
C PHE A 89 -2.96 2.08 9.78
N PRO A 90 -4.25 2.21 10.15
CA PRO A 90 -4.67 1.87 11.52
C PRO A 90 -4.40 0.41 11.89
N LEU A 91 -4.64 -0.52 10.96
CA LEU A 91 -4.36 -1.95 11.16
C LEU A 91 -2.85 -2.20 11.20
N LEU A 92 -2.10 -1.62 10.28
CA LEU A 92 -0.66 -1.83 10.15
C LEU A 92 0.11 -1.26 11.35
N ALA A 93 -0.31 -0.10 11.85
CA ALA A 93 0.22 0.47 13.08
C ALA A 93 0.00 -0.47 14.30
N ALA A 94 -1.19 -1.08 14.39
CA ALA A 94 -1.46 -2.05 15.45
C ALA A 94 -0.61 -3.34 15.32
N VAL A 95 -0.24 -3.74 14.10
CA VAL A 95 0.71 -4.84 13.85
C VAL A 95 2.12 -4.44 14.26
N ALA A 96 2.56 -3.21 13.91
CA ALA A 96 3.86 -2.69 14.29
C ALA A 96 4.02 -2.60 15.82
N GLN A 97 3.00 -2.13 16.54
CA GLN A 97 2.97 -2.07 18.01
C GLN A 97 3.08 -3.44 18.68
N ARG A 98 2.87 -4.53 17.94
CA ARG A 98 3.11 -5.90 18.41
C ARG A 98 4.53 -6.40 18.14
N GLY A 99 5.47 -5.49 17.88
CA GLY A 99 6.88 -5.82 17.65
C GLY A 99 7.15 -6.40 16.27
N ARG A 100 6.43 -5.95 15.24
CA ARG A 100 6.68 -6.28 13.83
C ARG A 100 7.25 -5.08 13.10
N ARG A 101 8.18 -5.30 12.18
CA ARG A 101 8.54 -4.34 11.14
C ARG A 101 7.51 -4.50 10.01
N VAL A 102 6.80 -3.47 9.66
CA VAL A 102 5.80 -3.52 8.59
C VAL A 102 6.28 -2.63 7.44
N ILE A 103 6.39 -3.20 6.25
CA ILE A 103 6.64 -2.49 5.01
C ILE A 103 5.35 -2.61 4.19
N ALA A 104 4.66 -1.49 4.03
CA ALA A 104 3.42 -1.40 3.27
C ALA A 104 3.69 -0.71 1.95
N PHE A 105 3.21 -1.24 0.82
CA PHE A 105 3.47 -0.62 -0.48
C PHE A 105 2.30 -0.77 -1.45
N GLU A 106 2.30 0.04 -2.48
CA GLU A 106 1.41 -0.07 -3.62
C GLU A 106 2.18 -0.58 -4.84
N GLY A 107 1.73 -1.71 -5.37
CA GLY A 107 2.35 -2.35 -6.51
C GLY A 107 1.72 -1.92 -7.84
N PRO A 108 2.22 -2.44 -8.97
CA PRO A 108 1.70 -2.12 -10.30
C PRO A 108 0.19 -2.36 -10.39
N GLY A 109 -0.55 -1.34 -10.84
CA GLY A 109 -2.01 -1.37 -10.93
C GLY A 109 -2.74 -0.96 -9.66
N GLN A 110 -2.03 -0.58 -8.59
CA GLN A 110 -2.61 -0.14 -7.32
C GLN A 110 -2.31 1.33 -7.06
N GLY A 111 -3.21 2.00 -6.38
CA GLY A 111 -3.11 3.33 -5.79
C GLY A 111 -2.13 4.29 -6.46
N GLY A 112 -1.16 4.80 -5.72
CA GLY A 112 -0.18 5.77 -6.21
C GLY A 112 0.75 5.23 -7.30
N ALA A 113 0.99 3.91 -7.37
CA ALA A 113 1.79 3.31 -8.44
C ALA A 113 1.07 3.38 -9.80
N LEU A 114 -0.26 3.20 -9.81
CA LEU A 114 -1.10 3.42 -11.00
C LEU A 114 -1.35 4.91 -11.26
N GLU A 115 -1.46 5.70 -10.20
CA GLU A 115 -1.85 7.09 -10.24
C GLU A 115 -0.66 7.98 -9.86
N ALA A 116 0.37 7.95 -10.71
CA ALA A 116 1.64 8.65 -10.51
C ALA A 116 1.51 10.16 -10.19
N ASP A 117 0.36 10.76 -10.49
CA ASP A 117 0.05 12.14 -10.12
C ASP A 117 -0.10 12.36 -8.60
N LEU A 118 -0.37 11.30 -7.84
CA LEU A 118 -0.39 11.38 -6.36
C LEU A 118 1.01 11.51 -5.76
N GLU A 119 2.00 10.96 -6.45
CA GLU A 119 3.40 10.93 -6.00
C GLU A 119 4.28 11.99 -6.69
N ALA A 120 3.73 12.77 -7.62
CA ALA A 120 4.49 13.77 -8.40
C ALA A 120 5.22 14.80 -7.52
N ASP A 121 4.70 15.10 -6.33
CA ASP A 121 5.31 16.04 -5.38
C ASP A 121 6.43 15.40 -4.54
N THR A 122 6.52 14.07 -4.51
CA THR A 122 7.47 13.33 -3.68
C THR A 122 8.64 12.75 -4.46
N VAL A 123 8.49 12.61 -5.79
CA VAL A 123 9.52 12.04 -6.68
C VAL A 123 9.94 13.06 -7.72
N PRO A 124 11.22 13.48 -7.74
CA PRO A 124 11.74 14.36 -8.79
C PRO A 124 11.69 13.70 -10.17
N GLY A 125 11.11 14.40 -11.14
CA GLY A 125 11.07 13.95 -12.53
C GLY A 125 9.73 13.32 -12.92
N ARG A 126 9.68 12.81 -14.16
CA ARG A 126 8.49 12.12 -14.67
C ARG A 126 8.43 10.70 -14.12
N VAL A 127 7.32 10.36 -13.48
CA VAL A 127 7.05 9.02 -12.98
C VAL A 127 6.13 8.31 -13.97
N GLU A 128 6.52 7.13 -14.44
CA GLU A 128 5.68 6.30 -15.30
C GLU A 128 4.58 5.63 -14.46
N ARG A 129 3.38 5.57 -15.04
CA ARG A 129 2.28 4.82 -14.44
C ARG A 129 2.55 3.32 -14.56
N LEU A 130 2.48 2.62 -13.45
CA LEU A 130 2.66 1.18 -13.40
C LEU A 130 1.30 0.48 -13.46
N THR A 131 1.01 -0.17 -14.57
CA THR A 131 -0.24 -0.93 -14.76
C THR A 131 -0.15 -2.33 -14.18
N MET A 132 -1.32 -2.93 -13.88
CA MET A 132 -1.41 -4.29 -13.35
C MET A 132 -0.65 -5.29 -14.22
N ARG A 133 0.03 -6.23 -13.57
CA ARG A 133 0.85 -7.26 -14.22
C ARG A 133 0.67 -8.63 -13.55
N ALA A 134 0.96 -9.68 -14.28
CA ALA A 134 0.88 -11.04 -13.75
C ALA A 134 2.08 -11.42 -12.85
N ASP A 135 3.30 -10.93 -13.17
CA ASP A 135 4.50 -11.17 -12.37
C ASP A 135 4.55 -10.22 -11.16
N TRP A 136 4.03 -10.70 -10.04
CA TRP A 136 4.06 -9.98 -8.77
C TRP A 136 5.26 -10.33 -7.89
N ALA A 137 6.07 -11.30 -8.27
CA ALA A 137 7.36 -11.53 -7.60
C ALA A 137 8.34 -10.39 -7.86
N ALA A 138 8.31 -9.78 -9.05
CA ALA A 138 9.22 -8.69 -9.40
C ALA A 138 9.05 -7.43 -8.54
N PRO A 139 7.84 -6.83 -8.37
CA PRO A 139 7.67 -5.68 -7.48
C PRO A 139 7.93 -6.03 -6.01
N VAL A 140 7.55 -7.21 -5.54
CA VAL A 140 7.88 -7.65 -4.16
C VAL A 140 9.38 -7.74 -3.97
N ARG A 141 10.12 -8.30 -4.93
CA ARG A 141 11.58 -8.35 -4.91
C ARG A 141 12.21 -6.96 -4.82
N ALA A 142 11.75 -6.02 -5.63
CA ALA A 142 12.25 -4.65 -5.61
C ALA A 142 12.06 -3.99 -4.23
N VAL A 143 10.91 -4.21 -3.58
CA VAL A 143 10.65 -3.72 -2.22
C VAL A 143 11.56 -4.40 -1.20
N LEU A 144 11.71 -5.73 -1.25
CA LEU A 144 12.59 -6.45 -0.34
C LEU A 144 14.05 -6.03 -0.48
N ASP A 145 14.52 -5.80 -1.72
CA ASP A 145 15.88 -5.33 -2.00
C ASP A 145 16.11 -3.91 -1.47
N HIS A 146 15.12 -3.03 -1.67
CA HIS A 146 15.21 -1.62 -1.24
C HIS A 146 15.28 -1.47 0.28
N PHE A 147 14.56 -2.32 1.01
CA PHE A 147 14.49 -2.27 2.48
C PHE A 147 15.44 -3.27 3.19
N ASP A 148 16.37 -3.90 2.45
CA ASP A 148 17.33 -4.88 2.98
C ASP A 148 16.63 -6.01 3.78
N VAL A 149 15.64 -6.67 3.15
CA VAL A 149 14.85 -7.74 3.79
C VAL A 149 15.28 -9.11 3.30
N ASP A 150 15.79 -9.95 4.20
CA ASP A 150 16.20 -11.33 3.91
C ASP A 150 15.08 -12.36 4.12
N GLU A 151 14.12 -12.06 4.97
CA GLU A 151 12.98 -12.93 5.26
C GLU A 151 11.74 -12.13 5.60
N ALA A 152 10.59 -12.46 4.98
CA ALA A 152 9.32 -11.79 5.25
C ALA A 152 8.12 -12.73 5.33
N THR A 153 7.10 -12.24 6.05
CA THR A 153 5.71 -12.65 5.88
C THR A 153 5.06 -11.70 4.88
N LEU A 154 4.51 -12.21 3.80
CA LEU A 154 3.80 -11.43 2.80
C LEU A 154 2.30 -11.47 3.07
N MET A 155 1.65 -10.31 3.12
CA MET A 155 0.21 -10.18 3.32
C MET A 155 -0.43 -9.39 2.19
N GLY A 156 -1.51 -9.92 1.63
CA GLY A 156 -2.33 -9.21 0.65
C GLY A 156 -3.81 -9.35 0.93
N MET A 157 -4.59 -8.35 0.50
CA MET A 157 -6.04 -8.28 0.73
C MET A 157 -6.78 -8.24 -0.60
N SER A 158 -7.92 -8.93 -0.68
CA SER A 158 -8.79 -8.96 -1.87
C SER A 158 -8.01 -9.46 -3.12
N LEU A 159 -7.93 -8.68 -4.19
CA LEU A 159 -7.05 -8.99 -5.32
C LEU A 159 -5.60 -9.23 -4.87
N GLY A 160 -5.10 -8.45 -3.91
CA GLY A 160 -3.79 -8.67 -3.28
C GLY A 160 -3.69 -10.03 -2.60
N GLY A 161 -4.79 -10.58 -2.08
CA GLY A 161 -4.84 -11.93 -1.52
C GLY A 161 -4.55 -13.03 -2.55
N GLY A 162 -4.95 -12.86 -3.81
CA GLY A 162 -4.52 -13.71 -4.92
C GLY A 162 -3.08 -13.46 -5.32
N LEU A 163 -2.69 -12.19 -5.44
CA LEU A 163 -1.35 -11.79 -5.87
C LEU A 163 -0.22 -12.22 -4.92
N VAL A 164 -0.47 -12.35 -3.61
CA VAL A 164 0.55 -12.85 -2.66
C VAL A 164 0.97 -14.28 -2.96
N MET A 165 0.07 -15.10 -3.50
CA MET A 165 0.38 -16.50 -3.88
C MET A 165 1.34 -16.52 -5.07
N HIS A 166 1.08 -15.68 -6.09
CA HIS A 166 1.98 -15.53 -7.25
C HIS A 166 3.33 -14.97 -6.84
N ALA A 167 3.36 -13.95 -5.98
CA ALA A 167 4.61 -13.37 -5.51
C ALA A 167 5.45 -14.36 -4.70
N ALA A 168 4.83 -15.10 -3.77
CA ALA A 168 5.53 -16.07 -2.93
C ALA A 168 6.09 -17.26 -3.73
N ALA A 169 5.44 -17.64 -4.82
CA ALA A 169 5.96 -18.70 -5.70
C ALA A 169 7.26 -18.31 -6.41
N GLY A 170 7.48 -17.00 -6.65
CA GLY A 170 8.64 -16.47 -7.37
C GLY A 170 9.69 -15.76 -6.50
N GLU A 171 9.48 -15.62 -5.17
CA GLU A 171 10.39 -14.90 -4.27
C GLU A 171 10.71 -15.75 -3.01
N PRO A 172 11.91 -16.36 -2.97
CA PRO A 172 12.26 -17.32 -1.91
C PRO A 172 12.42 -16.72 -0.51
N ARG A 173 12.54 -15.40 -0.37
CA ARG A 173 12.57 -14.71 0.93
C ARG A 173 11.21 -14.68 1.62
N ILE A 174 10.14 -15.00 0.90
CA ILE A 174 8.80 -15.08 1.48
C ILE A 174 8.64 -16.45 2.17
N ARG A 175 8.57 -16.44 3.50
CA ARG A 175 8.46 -17.64 4.34
C ARG A 175 7.04 -17.96 4.76
N ARG A 176 6.18 -16.94 4.79
CA ARG A 176 4.77 -17.08 5.16
C ARG A 176 3.92 -16.18 4.29
N VAL A 177 2.72 -16.63 4.02
CA VAL A 177 1.72 -15.87 3.29
C VAL A 177 0.48 -15.71 4.15
N VAL A 178 -0.08 -14.51 4.17
CA VAL A 178 -1.39 -14.19 4.71
C VAL A 178 -2.23 -13.65 3.57
N ALA A 179 -3.09 -14.50 3.04
CA ALA A 179 -4.06 -14.12 2.01
C ALA A 179 -5.41 -13.83 2.70
N PHE A 180 -5.82 -12.57 2.70
CA PHE A 180 -7.04 -12.11 3.36
C PHE A 180 -8.09 -11.74 2.31
N ASP A 181 -9.29 -12.29 2.42
CA ASP A 181 -10.40 -12.05 1.49
C ASP A 181 -9.97 -12.28 0.03
N VAL A 182 -9.56 -13.52 -0.27
CA VAL A 182 -8.85 -13.87 -1.50
C VAL A 182 -9.76 -13.71 -2.73
N LEU A 183 -9.27 -12.94 -3.69
CA LEU A 183 -9.80 -12.88 -5.04
C LEU A 183 -8.80 -13.61 -5.96
N ASP A 184 -9.13 -14.84 -6.37
CA ASP A 184 -8.25 -15.71 -7.16
C ASP A 184 -8.49 -15.60 -8.66
N ASP A 185 -9.73 -15.37 -9.08
CA ASP A 185 -10.08 -15.06 -10.47
C ASP A 185 -10.91 -13.77 -10.54
N PHE A 186 -10.26 -12.70 -11.02
CA PHE A 186 -10.91 -11.40 -11.14
C PHE A 186 -12.00 -11.38 -12.22
N LEU A 187 -11.88 -12.22 -13.26
CA LEU A 187 -12.87 -12.26 -14.35
C LEU A 187 -14.13 -12.99 -13.92
N GLU A 188 -14.02 -14.05 -13.11
CA GLU A 188 -15.19 -14.76 -12.59
C GLU A 188 -16.06 -13.89 -11.68
N VAL A 189 -15.49 -12.90 -11.03
CA VAL A 189 -16.23 -11.99 -10.14
C VAL A 189 -16.94 -10.87 -10.90
N LEU A 190 -16.51 -10.54 -12.12
CA LEU A 190 -17.08 -9.47 -12.93
C LEU A 190 -18.22 -9.94 -13.86
N VAL A 191 -18.51 -11.23 -13.90
CA VAL A 191 -19.58 -11.85 -14.71
C VAL A 191 -20.74 -12.22 -13.81
#